data_99802c65576181dab79786bf1cf61551
#
_entry.id   99802c65576181dab79786bf1cf61551
#
_cell.length_a   1.000
_cell.length_b   1.000
_cell.length_c   1.000
_cell.angle_alpha   90.00
_cell.angle_beta   90.00
_cell.angle_gamma   90.00
#
_symmetry.space_group_name_H-M   'P 1'
#
loop_
_entity.id
_entity.type
_entity.pdbx_description
1 polymer ?
#
loop_
_entity_poly.entity_id
_entity_poly.type
_entity_poly.pdbx_seq_one_letter_code
_entity_poly.pdbx_strand_id
1 'polypeptide(L)'
;PRGRPPGSKNKPKPPIFVTRDSPNALRSHVMEVAGGADVAESIAHFSRRRQRGVCVLSGAGTVADVALRQPSAPGAVVALRGRFEILSLTGTFLPGPSPPGSTGLTVYLAGGQGQVVGGSVVGALTAAGPVMVIASTFANATYERLPLDDAEEDHHQLDATRRHGAPGAGAPLPPMMAGDPSAAGAAPEWAAHVRPPY
;
A
#
# COMPACT_ATOMS: atom_id res chain seq x y z
N PRO A 1 20.65 62.75 -23.86
CA PRO A 1 19.74 61.63 -23.78
C PRO A 1 20.01 60.68 -24.95
N ARG A 2 20.63 59.55 -24.69
CA ARG A 2 20.87 58.53 -25.70
C ARG A 2 19.62 57.68 -25.86
N GLY A 3 18.83 57.98 -26.91
CA GLY A 3 17.70 57.17 -27.31
C GLY A 3 18.16 55.83 -27.90
N ARG A 4 17.40 54.80 -27.64
CA ARG A 4 17.56 53.44 -28.17
C ARG A 4 17.46 53.43 -29.68
N PRO A 5 18.34 52.74 -30.44
CA PRO A 5 18.28 52.73 -31.90
C PRO A 5 16.95 52.16 -32.41
N PRO A 6 16.34 52.76 -33.46
CA PRO A 6 15.13 52.26 -34.07
C PRO A 6 15.44 50.98 -34.84
N GLY A 7 14.76 49.86 -34.47
CA GLY A 7 14.86 48.59 -35.18
C GLY A 7 15.01 47.33 -34.32
N SER A 8 15.12 47.44 -33.01
CA SER A 8 15.16 46.22 -32.15
C SER A 8 13.76 45.66 -31.96
N LYS A 9 13.37 44.77 -32.83
CA LYS A 9 12.17 43.93 -32.67
C LYS A 9 12.48 42.82 -31.65
N ASN A 10 12.36 43.15 -30.36
CA ASN A 10 12.31 42.12 -29.32
C ASN A 10 10.92 41.47 -29.43
N LYS A 11 10.80 40.42 -30.25
CA LYS A 11 9.63 39.53 -30.17
C LYS A 11 9.70 38.87 -28.81
N PRO A 12 8.64 38.94 -27.99
CA PRO A 12 8.58 38.13 -26.75
C PRO A 12 8.72 36.66 -27.14
N LYS A 13 9.75 36.02 -26.60
CA LYS A 13 9.89 34.56 -26.76
C LYS A 13 8.65 33.93 -26.15
N PRO A 14 7.95 33.04 -26.87
CA PRO A 14 6.84 32.29 -26.28
C PRO A 14 7.36 31.57 -25.04
N PRO A 15 6.58 31.52 -23.96
CA PRO A 15 6.97 30.79 -22.77
C PRO A 15 7.24 29.32 -23.14
N ILE A 16 8.46 28.88 -22.90
CA ILE A 16 8.84 27.48 -23.06
C ILE A 16 8.23 26.74 -21.87
N PHE A 17 7.05 26.13 -22.06
CA PHE A 17 6.51 25.18 -21.11
C PHE A 17 7.31 23.88 -21.25
N VAL A 18 8.35 23.72 -20.47
CA VAL A 18 9.03 22.44 -20.32
C VAL A 18 8.26 21.65 -19.28
N THR A 19 7.22 20.93 -19.70
CA THR A 19 6.60 19.87 -18.91
C THR A 19 7.56 18.69 -18.90
N ARG A 20 8.57 18.76 -18.05
CA ARG A 20 9.34 17.58 -17.68
C ARG A 20 8.57 16.87 -16.57
N ASP A 21 7.90 15.80 -16.92
CA ASP A 21 7.36 14.88 -15.92
C ASP A 21 8.52 14.43 -15.02
N SER A 22 8.34 14.57 -13.70
CA SER A 22 9.30 14.01 -12.75
C SER A 22 9.45 12.52 -13.01
N PRO A 23 10.67 11.94 -12.96
CA PRO A 23 10.84 10.48 -13.04
C PRO A 23 10.02 9.74 -11.97
N ASN A 24 9.73 10.41 -10.86
CA ASN A 24 8.96 9.88 -9.74
C ASN A 24 7.45 10.18 -9.84
N ALA A 25 7.00 10.88 -10.90
CA ALA A 25 5.58 11.15 -11.08
C ALA A 25 4.77 9.87 -11.18
N LEU A 26 3.59 9.87 -10.57
CA LEU A 26 2.59 8.84 -10.79
C LEU A 26 2.10 8.91 -12.24
N ARG A 27 1.91 7.75 -12.85
CA ARG A 27 1.38 7.65 -14.21
C ARG A 27 0.14 6.76 -14.22
N SER A 28 -0.95 7.28 -14.72
CA SER A 28 -2.18 6.54 -14.87
C SER A 28 -2.14 5.66 -16.12
N HIS A 29 -2.69 4.47 -16.01
CA HIS A 29 -2.80 3.49 -17.09
C HIS A 29 -4.23 2.96 -17.11
N VAL A 30 -4.76 2.80 -18.33
CA VAL A 30 -5.95 2.03 -18.59
C VAL A 30 -5.48 0.81 -19.37
N MET A 31 -5.70 -0.36 -18.81
CA MET A 31 -5.22 -1.64 -19.36
C MET A 31 -6.40 -2.56 -19.62
N GLU A 32 -6.35 -3.31 -20.69
CA GLU A 32 -7.29 -4.38 -20.99
C GLU A 32 -6.59 -5.72 -20.82
N VAL A 33 -7.20 -6.60 -20.04
CA VAL A 33 -6.79 -8.00 -19.91
C VAL A 33 -7.73 -8.84 -20.75
N ALA A 34 -7.17 -9.58 -21.70
CA ALA A 34 -7.95 -10.41 -22.61
C ALA A 34 -8.66 -11.54 -21.88
N GLY A 35 -9.80 -11.95 -22.39
CA GLY A 35 -10.51 -13.12 -21.89
C GLY A 35 -9.63 -14.38 -21.92
N GLY A 36 -9.72 -15.19 -20.87
CA GLY A 36 -8.92 -16.38 -20.64
C GLY A 36 -7.57 -16.12 -19.97
N ALA A 37 -7.12 -14.86 -19.87
CA ALA A 37 -5.88 -14.52 -19.18
C ALA A 37 -6.10 -14.32 -17.67
N ASP A 38 -5.04 -14.54 -16.90
CA ASP A 38 -5.02 -14.25 -15.46
C ASP A 38 -4.76 -12.75 -15.24
N VAL A 39 -5.71 -12.06 -14.62
CA VAL A 39 -5.65 -10.63 -14.33
C VAL A 39 -4.49 -10.30 -13.41
N ALA A 40 -4.29 -11.09 -12.33
CA ALA A 40 -3.24 -10.87 -11.36
C ALA A 40 -1.85 -11.02 -11.99
N GLU A 41 -1.63 -12.09 -12.74
CA GLU A 41 -0.35 -12.34 -13.41
C GLU A 41 -0.09 -11.32 -14.54
N SER A 42 -1.11 -10.89 -15.27
CA SER A 42 -0.99 -9.85 -16.29
C SER A 42 -0.48 -8.53 -15.71
N ILE A 43 -1.02 -8.11 -14.55
CA ILE A 43 -0.60 -6.89 -13.87
C ILE A 43 0.81 -7.07 -13.27
N ALA A 44 1.09 -8.21 -12.66
CA ALA A 44 2.41 -8.52 -12.13
C ALA A 44 3.49 -8.52 -13.23
N HIS A 45 3.18 -9.11 -14.38
CA HIS A 45 4.06 -9.09 -15.56
C HIS A 45 4.29 -7.66 -16.06
N PHE A 46 3.24 -6.84 -16.14
CA PHE A 46 3.35 -5.43 -16.51
C PHE A 46 4.25 -4.67 -15.54
N SER A 47 4.10 -4.86 -14.21
CA SER A 47 4.95 -4.27 -13.19
C SER A 47 6.42 -4.63 -13.39
N ARG A 48 6.72 -5.92 -13.54
CA ARG A 48 8.08 -6.43 -13.77
C ARG A 48 8.68 -5.89 -15.07
N ARG A 49 7.91 -5.89 -16.16
CA ARG A 49 8.39 -5.40 -17.47
C ARG A 49 8.69 -3.90 -17.45
N ARG A 50 7.89 -3.11 -16.73
CA ARG A 50 8.08 -1.66 -16.60
C ARG A 50 9.06 -1.27 -15.50
N GLN A 51 9.46 -2.22 -14.64
CA GLN A 51 10.28 -1.98 -13.45
C GLN A 51 9.69 -0.85 -12.58
N ARG A 52 8.36 -0.86 -12.41
CA ARG A 52 7.61 0.13 -11.62
C ARG A 52 6.56 -0.57 -10.76
N GLY A 53 6.34 -0.02 -9.58
CA GLY A 53 5.20 -0.41 -8.77
C GLY A 53 3.89 -0.07 -9.49
N VAL A 54 2.88 -0.91 -9.32
CA VAL A 54 1.53 -0.73 -9.86
C VAL A 54 0.55 -0.72 -8.70
N CYS A 55 -0.22 0.36 -8.59
CA CYS A 55 -1.37 0.45 -7.68
C CYS A 55 -2.64 0.32 -8.53
N VAL A 56 -3.38 -0.75 -8.33
CA VAL A 56 -4.69 -0.98 -8.98
C VAL A 56 -5.74 -0.17 -8.25
N LEU A 57 -6.42 0.72 -8.95
CA LEU A 57 -7.41 1.64 -8.42
C LEU A 57 -8.84 1.14 -8.65
N SER A 58 -9.06 0.50 -9.79
CA SER A 58 -10.37 0.01 -10.20
C SER A 58 -10.25 -1.08 -11.26
N GLY A 59 -11.28 -1.90 -11.38
CA GLY A 59 -11.42 -2.86 -12.47
C GLY A 59 -12.89 -3.12 -12.77
N ALA A 60 -13.18 -3.45 -14.02
CA ALA A 60 -14.52 -3.79 -14.50
C ALA A 60 -14.44 -4.92 -15.52
N GLY A 61 -15.43 -5.77 -15.51
CA GLY A 61 -15.54 -6.93 -16.40
C GLY A 61 -15.95 -8.18 -15.63
N THR A 62 -15.87 -9.33 -16.29
CA THR A 62 -16.32 -10.62 -15.76
C THR A 62 -15.12 -11.55 -15.56
N VAL A 63 -15.11 -12.23 -14.42
CA VAL A 63 -14.12 -13.23 -14.05
C VAL A 63 -14.79 -14.58 -13.79
N ALA A 64 -14.02 -15.65 -13.81
CA ALA A 64 -14.53 -16.99 -13.60
C ALA A 64 -13.64 -17.79 -12.63
N ASP A 65 -14.26 -18.71 -11.90
CA ASP A 65 -13.59 -19.73 -11.09
C ASP A 65 -12.56 -19.12 -10.11
N VAL A 66 -13.02 -18.21 -9.26
CA VAL A 66 -12.18 -17.38 -8.38
C VAL A 66 -12.02 -18.05 -7.02
N ALA A 67 -10.80 -18.08 -6.52
CA ALA A 67 -10.50 -18.46 -5.14
C ALA A 67 -10.20 -17.23 -4.29
N LEU A 68 -10.92 -17.06 -3.19
CA LEU A 68 -10.81 -15.90 -2.29
C LEU A 68 -10.49 -16.34 -0.87
N ARG A 69 -9.61 -15.59 -0.22
CA ARG A 69 -9.43 -15.62 1.22
C ARG A 69 -10.29 -14.53 1.84
N GLN A 70 -11.23 -14.91 2.68
CA GLN A 70 -12.12 -13.97 3.35
C GLN A 70 -11.53 -13.50 4.68
N PRO A 71 -11.59 -12.18 5.00
CA PRO A 71 -11.10 -11.66 6.28
C PRO A 71 -11.81 -12.24 7.50
N SER A 72 -13.10 -12.54 7.37
CA SER A 72 -13.95 -13.10 8.44
C SER A 72 -13.65 -14.56 8.81
N ALA A 73 -12.89 -15.27 7.95
CA ALA A 73 -12.52 -16.65 8.17
C ALA A 73 -11.02 -16.84 7.88
N PRO A 74 -10.13 -16.40 8.80
CA PRO A 74 -8.69 -16.50 8.61
C PRO A 74 -8.26 -17.94 8.30
N GLY A 75 -7.53 -18.12 7.18
CA GLY A 75 -7.06 -19.42 6.72
C GLY A 75 -8.03 -20.18 5.82
N ALA A 76 -9.30 -19.79 5.74
CA ALA A 76 -10.25 -20.41 4.82
C ALA A 76 -10.15 -19.77 3.42
N VAL A 77 -10.13 -20.63 2.40
CA VAL A 77 -10.21 -20.25 0.98
C VAL A 77 -11.56 -20.70 0.45
N VAL A 78 -12.32 -19.76 -0.06
CA VAL A 78 -13.61 -20.01 -0.70
C VAL A 78 -13.39 -20.08 -2.21
N ALA A 79 -13.72 -21.21 -2.82
CA ALA A 79 -13.69 -21.38 -4.26
C ALA A 79 -15.08 -21.08 -4.84
N LEU A 80 -15.14 -20.06 -5.68
CA LEU A 80 -16.33 -19.62 -6.40
C LEU A 80 -16.29 -20.20 -7.81
N ARG A 81 -17.31 -20.96 -8.18
CA ARG A 81 -17.44 -21.51 -9.52
C ARG A 81 -18.42 -20.71 -10.37
N GLY A 82 -18.13 -20.61 -11.65
CA GLY A 82 -18.93 -19.87 -12.62
C GLY A 82 -18.44 -18.45 -12.84
N ARG A 83 -19.31 -17.61 -13.38
CA ARG A 83 -18.98 -16.24 -13.78
C ARG A 83 -19.46 -15.23 -12.75
N PHE A 84 -18.63 -14.21 -12.50
CA PHE A 84 -18.89 -13.15 -11.55
C PHE A 84 -18.50 -11.82 -12.18
N GLU A 85 -19.30 -10.79 -11.93
CA GLU A 85 -18.99 -9.42 -12.32
C GLU A 85 -18.13 -8.74 -11.27
N ILE A 86 -17.10 -8.01 -11.71
CA ILE A 86 -16.24 -7.23 -10.82
C ILE A 86 -16.96 -5.95 -10.40
N LEU A 87 -17.23 -5.78 -9.11
CA LEU A 87 -17.75 -4.56 -8.51
C LEU A 87 -16.64 -3.64 -8.06
N SER A 88 -15.53 -4.20 -7.58
CA SER A 88 -14.34 -3.48 -7.16
C SER A 88 -13.12 -4.37 -7.32
N LEU A 89 -12.03 -3.78 -7.78
CA LEU A 89 -10.73 -4.43 -7.90
C LEU A 89 -9.66 -3.44 -7.44
N THR A 90 -8.93 -3.80 -6.40
CA THR A 90 -7.85 -3.00 -5.85
C THR A 90 -6.65 -3.87 -5.52
N GLY A 91 -5.49 -3.26 -5.42
CA GLY A 91 -4.28 -4.00 -5.04
C GLY A 91 -3.00 -3.32 -5.42
N THR A 92 -1.90 -3.96 -5.13
CA THR A 92 -0.57 -3.44 -5.40
C THR A 92 0.33 -4.55 -5.93
N PHE A 93 1.19 -4.20 -6.87
CA PHE A 93 2.24 -5.08 -7.38
C PHE A 93 3.57 -4.33 -7.40
N LEU A 94 4.61 -4.97 -6.92
CA LEU A 94 5.97 -4.43 -6.90
C LEU A 94 6.85 -5.25 -7.86
N PRO A 95 7.80 -4.61 -8.57
CA PRO A 95 8.61 -5.30 -9.59
C PRO A 95 9.69 -6.22 -9.01
N GLY A 96 10.01 -6.08 -7.71
CA GLY A 96 11.05 -6.83 -7.00
C GLY A 96 10.54 -7.51 -5.73
N PRO A 97 11.47 -8.02 -4.91
CA PRO A 97 11.15 -8.57 -3.59
C PRO A 97 10.36 -7.56 -2.76
N SER A 98 9.33 -8.02 -2.09
CA SER A 98 8.42 -7.17 -1.35
C SER A 98 8.01 -7.82 -0.03
N PRO A 99 7.68 -7.02 1.00
CA PRO A 99 7.19 -7.55 2.27
C PRO A 99 5.96 -8.43 2.07
N PRO A 100 5.77 -9.47 2.89
CA PRO A 100 4.58 -10.31 2.85
C PRO A 100 3.30 -9.46 2.98
N GLY A 101 2.31 -9.73 2.10
CA GLY A 101 1.04 -9.02 2.10
C GLY A 101 1.04 -7.65 1.39
N SER A 102 2.19 -7.15 0.90
CA SER A 102 2.27 -5.89 0.17
C SER A 102 1.91 -6.01 -1.32
N THR A 103 1.76 -7.23 -1.83
CA THR A 103 1.37 -7.51 -3.21
C THR A 103 0.15 -8.41 -3.27
N GLY A 104 -0.69 -8.20 -4.26
CA GLY A 104 -1.89 -8.99 -4.51
C GLY A 104 -3.10 -8.14 -4.85
N LEU A 105 -4.21 -8.82 -5.12
CA LEU A 105 -5.50 -8.21 -5.44
C LEU A 105 -6.53 -8.51 -4.36
N THR A 106 -7.35 -7.53 -4.08
CA THR A 106 -8.62 -7.68 -3.36
C THR A 106 -9.74 -7.36 -4.33
N VAL A 107 -10.76 -8.21 -4.36
CA VAL A 107 -11.87 -8.08 -5.28
C VAL A 107 -13.21 -8.21 -4.55
N TYR A 108 -14.21 -7.45 -5.02
CA TYR A 108 -15.62 -7.66 -4.70
C TYR A 108 -16.35 -8.03 -5.98
N LEU A 109 -17.13 -9.10 -5.92
CA LEU A 109 -17.76 -9.76 -7.03
C LEU A 109 -19.26 -9.86 -6.82
N ALA A 110 -20.04 -9.65 -7.88
CA ALA A 110 -21.46 -9.94 -7.91
C ALA A 110 -21.70 -11.24 -8.66
N GLY A 111 -22.46 -12.15 -8.04
CA GLY A 111 -22.97 -13.34 -8.69
C GLY A 111 -24.31 -13.12 -9.37
N GLY A 112 -24.70 -14.06 -10.25
CA GLY A 112 -25.92 -13.94 -11.05
C GLY A 112 -27.24 -13.86 -10.28
N GLN A 113 -27.23 -14.17 -8.97
CA GLN A 113 -28.41 -14.09 -8.09
C GLN A 113 -28.38 -12.84 -7.19
N GLY A 114 -27.49 -11.88 -7.47
CA GLY A 114 -27.35 -10.63 -6.71
C GLY A 114 -26.55 -10.75 -5.40
N GLN A 115 -25.98 -11.93 -5.10
CA GLN A 115 -25.07 -12.07 -3.97
C GLN A 115 -23.75 -11.35 -4.23
N VAL A 116 -23.17 -10.74 -3.20
CA VAL A 116 -21.86 -10.10 -3.25
C VAL A 116 -20.87 -10.89 -2.40
N VAL A 117 -19.75 -11.23 -2.98
CA VAL A 117 -18.65 -11.94 -2.31
C VAL A 117 -17.35 -11.17 -2.54
N GLY A 118 -16.54 -11.05 -1.51
CA GLY A 118 -15.26 -10.34 -1.62
C GLY A 118 -14.18 -10.98 -0.78
N GLY A 119 -12.94 -10.63 -1.09
CA GLY A 119 -11.77 -11.10 -0.37
C GLY A 119 -10.48 -10.90 -1.16
N SER A 120 -9.38 -11.33 -0.56
CA SER A 120 -8.09 -11.35 -1.25
C SER A 120 -8.03 -12.51 -2.22
N VAL A 121 -7.62 -12.25 -3.44
CA VAL A 121 -7.46 -13.27 -4.49
C VAL A 121 -6.35 -14.23 -4.11
N VAL A 122 -6.63 -15.52 -4.19
CA VAL A 122 -5.68 -16.61 -3.99
C VAL A 122 -5.52 -17.37 -5.31
N GLY A 123 -4.31 -17.39 -5.84
CA GLY A 123 -4.06 -17.99 -7.16
C GLY A 123 -4.52 -17.11 -8.32
N ALA A 124 -5.03 -17.74 -9.37
CA ALA A 124 -5.43 -17.08 -10.60
C ALA A 124 -6.76 -16.33 -10.45
N LEU A 125 -6.86 -15.16 -11.09
CA LEU A 125 -8.11 -14.43 -11.33
C LEU A 125 -8.38 -14.44 -12.84
N THR A 126 -9.06 -15.48 -13.32
CA THR A 126 -9.26 -15.70 -14.75
C THR A 126 -10.33 -14.76 -15.31
N ALA A 127 -9.96 -13.98 -16.30
CA ALA A 127 -10.88 -13.14 -17.06
C ALA A 127 -11.84 -14.02 -17.90
N ALA A 128 -13.15 -13.89 -17.68
CA ALA A 128 -14.17 -14.60 -18.47
C ALA A 128 -14.56 -13.88 -19.76
N GLY A 129 -14.11 -12.67 -19.93
CA GLY A 129 -14.19 -11.75 -21.05
C GLY A 129 -13.16 -10.67 -20.88
N PRO A 130 -13.13 -9.61 -21.68
CA PRO A 130 -12.22 -8.50 -21.48
C PRO A 130 -12.42 -7.85 -20.09
N VAL A 131 -11.32 -7.64 -19.36
CA VAL A 131 -11.32 -6.98 -18.07
C VAL A 131 -10.53 -5.68 -18.20
N MET A 132 -11.20 -4.55 -17.94
CA MET A 132 -10.57 -3.24 -17.89
C MET A 132 -10.01 -2.97 -16.51
N VAL A 133 -8.77 -2.51 -16.44
CA VAL A 133 -8.07 -2.18 -15.18
C VAL A 133 -7.56 -0.76 -15.26
N ILE A 134 -7.91 0.06 -14.27
CA ILE A 134 -7.37 1.39 -14.08
C ILE A 134 -6.34 1.31 -12.97
N ALA A 135 -5.12 1.73 -13.27
CA ALA A 135 -4.01 1.66 -12.32
C ALA A 135 -3.11 2.89 -12.40
N SER A 136 -2.35 3.13 -11.35
CA SER A 136 -1.27 4.10 -11.31
C SER A 136 0.06 3.39 -11.13
N THR A 137 1.10 3.86 -11.83
CA THR A 137 2.47 3.36 -11.63
C THR A 137 3.30 4.37 -10.87
N PHE A 138 4.20 3.87 -10.02
CA PHE A 138 5.15 4.66 -9.24
C PHE A 138 6.56 4.08 -9.35
N ALA A 139 7.58 4.97 -9.24
CA ALA A 139 8.98 4.54 -9.36
C ALA A 139 9.57 4.09 -8.02
N ASN A 140 9.21 4.80 -6.95
CA ASN A 140 9.75 4.58 -5.62
C ASN A 140 8.60 4.35 -4.64
N ALA A 141 8.80 3.41 -3.72
CA ALA A 141 7.94 3.20 -2.58
C ALA A 141 8.82 2.92 -1.36
N THR A 142 8.53 3.61 -0.26
CA THR A 142 9.13 3.34 1.04
C THR A 142 8.13 2.55 1.87
N TYR A 143 8.59 1.44 2.46
CA TYR A 143 7.78 0.71 3.41
C TYR A 143 8.02 1.30 4.79
N GLU A 144 6.98 1.85 5.39
CA GLU A 144 7.01 2.40 6.73
C GLU A 144 5.97 1.68 7.60
N ARG A 145 6.37 1.35 8.81
CA ARG A 145 5.46 0.75 9.78
C ARG A 145 4.99 1.83 10.74
N LEU A 146 3.69 2.02 10.81
CA LEU A 146 3.07 3.00 11.70
C LEU A 146 2.56 2.35 13.00
N PRO A 147 2.50 3.08 14.15
CA PRO A 147 2.98 4.45 14.32
C PRO A 147 4.51 4.54 14.22
N LEU A 148 5.02 5.70 13.82
CA LEU A 148 6.46 5.95 13.87
C LEU A 148 6.83 6.11 15.34
N ASP A 149 7.86 5.36 15.79
CA ASP A 149 8.38 5.52 17.14
C ASP A 149 9.16 6.84 17.18
N ASP A 150 8.71 7.81 17.97
CA ASP A 150 9.35 9.14 18.17
C ASP A 150 10.72 9.03 18.90
N ALA A 151 11.31 7.82 18.94
CA ALA A 151 12.51 7.52 19.73
C ALA A 151 13.83 8.01 19.10
N GLU A 152 13.84 8.64 17.93
CA GLU A 152 15.11 9.05 17.29
C GLU A 152 15.46 10.54 17.42
N GLU A 153 14.61 11.39 18.00
CA GLU A 153 14.94 12.83 18.15
C GLU A 153 15.73 13.21 19.40
N ASP A 154 15.84 12.33 20.41
CA ASP A 154 16.49 12.68 21.69
C ASP A 154 18.00 12.37 21.76
N HIS A 155 18.61 11.76 20.74
CA HIS A 155 20.04 11.42 20.80
C HIS A 155 20.99 12.51 20.28
N HIS A 156 20.49 13.61 19.71
CA HIS A 156 21.37 14.68 19.22
C HIS A 156 21.59 15.85 20.21
N GLN A 157 20.93 15.88 21.37
CA GLN A 157 21.05 17.01 22.29
C GLN A 157 21.87 16.72 23.56
N LEU A 158 22.41 15.51 23.75
CA LEU A 158 23.17 15.16 24.96
C LEU A 158 24.70 15.14 24.79
N ASP A 159 25.25 15.41 23.60
CA ASP A 159 26.71 15.38 23.38
C ASP A 159 27.38 16.75 23.42
N ALA A 160 26.65 17.84 23.67
CA ALA A 160 27.20 19.21 23.75
C ALA A 160 27.56 19.69 25.14
N THR A 161 27.26 18.93 26.22
CA THR A 161 27.49 19.41 27.62
C THR A 161 28.47 18.58 28.44
N ARG A 162 29.20 17.66 27.84
CA ARG A 162 30.23 16.88 28.55
C ARG A 162 31.65 17.27 28.15
N ARG A 163 32.02 18.54 28.31
CA ARG A 163 33.42 18.91 28.44
C ARG A 163 33.51 19.98 29.55
N HIS A 164 33.69 19.56 30.80
CA HIS A 164 34.56 20.15 31.81
C HIS A 164 34.24 19.55 33.18
N GLY A 165 35.27 18.99 33.83
CA GLY A 165 35.31 18.77 35.25
C GLY A 165 35.35 17.32 35.75
N ALA A 166 36.56 16.81 35.94
CA ALA A 166 36.86 15.70 36.87
C ALA A 166 37.29 16.32 38.25
N PRO A 167 37.62 15.55 39.32
CA PRO A 167 37.12 14.25 39.81
C PRO A 167 36.71 14.30 41.30
N GLY A 168 36.04 13.30 41.83
CA GLY A 168 35.86 13.17 43.28
C GLY A 168 34.90 12.06 43.73
N ALA A 169 35.53 11.00 44.22
CA ALA A 169 35.14 10.15 45.35
C ALA A 169 33.71 9.65 45.60
N GLY A 170 33.56 8.34 45.52
CA GLY A 170 33.17 7.46 46.61
C GLY A 170 31.72 7.42 47.10
N ALA A 171 31.16 6.18 47.00
CA ALA A 171 30.25 5.56 47.96
C ALA A 171 28.91 5.08 47.35
N PRO A 172 28.12 4.24 48.01
CA PRO A 172 28.05 2.80 47.73
C PRO A 172 26.69 2.35 47.19
N LEU A 173 26.64 1.14 46.67
CA LEU A 173 25.44 0.42 46.17
C LEU A 173 24.41 0.18 47.28
N PRO A 174 23.11 0.34 47.01
CA PRO A 174 22.07 -0.29 47.81
C PRO A 174 21.64 -1.64 47.26
N PRO A 175 21.03 -2.49 48.09
CA PRO A 175 20.92 -3.94 47.86
C PRO A 175 19.72 -4.33 47.00
N MET A 176 19.90 -5.48 46.35
CA MET A 176 18.87 -6.29 45.73
C MET A 176 17.74 -6.63 46.68
N MET A 177 16.52 -6.34 46.27
CA MET A 177 15.33 -6.96 46.87
C MET A 177 14.63 -7.80 45.79
N ALA A 178 14.50 -9.06 46.14
CA ALA A 178 13.78 -10.10 45.38
C ALA A 178 12.27 -10.03 45.60
N GLY A 179 11.51 -10.43 44.60
CA GLY A 179 10.21 -11.09 44.79
C GLY A 179 8.98 -10.22 44.66
N ASP A 180 8.19 -10.43 43.63
CA ASP A 180 6.86 -11.08 43.82
C ASP A 180 6.22 -11.44 42.46
N PRO A 181 5.77 -12.68 42.24
CA PRO A 181 5.00 -13.05 41.08
C PRO A 181 3.52 -13.18 41.48
N SER A 182 2.71 -12.13 41.25
CA SER A 182 1.24 -12.30 41.24
C SER A 182 0.53 -11.03 40.79
N ALA A 183 0.12 -11.00 39.55
CA ALA A 183 -1.08 -10.28 39.13
C ALA A 183 -1.63 -10.91 37.86
N ALA A 184 -2.55 -11.85 38.08
CA ALA A 184 -3.40 -12.40 37.07
C ALA A 184 -4.36 -11.35 36.48
N GLY A 185 -4.53 -11.39 35.19
CA GLY A 185 -5.63 -11.09 34.32
C GLY A 185 -6.73 -10.13 34.75
N ALA A 186 -6.88 -9.08 33.98
CA ALA A 186 -8.19 -8.48 33.74
C ALA A 186 -8.36 -8.31 32.21
N ALA A 187 -9.29 -9.08 31.66
CA ALA A 187 -9.76 -8.96 30.30
C ALA A 187 -10.60 -7.67 30.17
N PRO A 188 -10.53 -6.95 29.03
CA PRO A 188 -11.35 -5.76 28.84
C PRO A 188 -12.82 -6.10 28.55
N GLU A 189 -13.68 -5.32 29.16
CA GLU A 189 -15.13 -5.47 29.35
C GLU A 189 -16.00 -5.04 28.15
N TRP A 190 -15.57 -5.22 26.88
CA TRP A 190 -16.39 -4.86 25.72
C TRP A 190 -17.10 -6.05 25.01
N ALA A 191 -16.97 -7.27 25.53
CA ALA A 191 -17.46 -8.50 24.88
C ALA A 191 -18.88 -8.95 25.27
N ALA A 192 -19.67 -8.13 25.94
CA ALA A 192 -21.01 -8.54 26.39
C ALA A 192 -22.07 -7.54 25.95
N HIS A 193 -22.50 -7.57 24.68
CA HIS A 193 -23.84 -7.10 24.26
C HIS A 193 -24.09 -7.46 22.79
N VAL A 194 -24.33 -8.71 22.50
CA VAL A 194 -25.04 -9.11 21.28
C VAL A 194 -26.31 -9.83 21.69
N ARG A 195 -27.45 -9.14 21.57
CA ARG A 195 -28.78 -9.74 21.64
C ARG A 195 -29.08 -10.41 20.29
N PRO A 196 -29.63 -11.62 20.24
CA PRO A 196 -30.15 -12.21 19.01
C PRO A 196 -31.51 -11.61 18.66
N PRO A 197 -31.80 -11.40 17.37
CA PRO A 197 -33.15 -11.05 16.92
C PRO A 197 -34.03 -12.27 16.88
N TYR A 198 -35.29 -12.05 17.18
CA TYR A 198 -36.39 -12.99 17.08
C TYR A 198 -36.62 -13.48 15.65
#